data_607d3cf3123106eee04dacb648492ded
#
_entry.id   607d3cf3123106eee04dacb648492ded
#
_cell.length_a   1.000
_cell.length_b   1.000
_cell.length_c   1.000
_cell.angle_alpha   90.00
_cell.angle_beta   90.00
_cell.angle_gamma   90.00
#
_symmetry.space_group_name_H-M   'P 1'
#
loop_
_entity.id
_entity.type
_entity.pdbx_description
1 polymer ?
#
loop_
_entity_poly.entity_id
_entity_poly.type
_entity_poly.pdbx_seq_one_letter_code
_entity_poly.pdbx_strand_id
1 'polypeptide(L)'
;QFDRNYRFFDAPVGLVITLDRTMGAGAFLDLGMALSYFCLAASAHGLATCGIGALANHADLVQEHLQIPQDQMIICGMALGYENHGALVNKWRTTRADCDAYAYFSGFDAPL
;
A
#
# COMPACT_ATOMS: atom_id res chain seq x y z
N GLN A 1 9.04 17.25 -2.28
CA GLN A 1 8.00 16.25 -2.64
C GLN A 1 8.00 15.04 -1.70
N PHE A 2 9.17 14.61 -1.20
CA PHE A 2 9.28 13.50 -0.24
C PHE A 2 8.62 13.80 1.11
N ASP A 3 8.66 15.02 1.60
CA ASP A 3 8.10 15.43 2.89
C ASP A 3 6.58 15.18 2.99
N ARG A 4 5.88 15.19 1.86
CA ARG A 4 4.44 14.95 1.83
C ARG A 4 4.06 13.50 2.19
N ASN A 5 4.95 12.52 1.99
CA ASN A 5 4.73 11.15 2.44
C ASN A 5 4.52 11.09 3.96
N TYR A 6 5.33 11.83 4.71
CA TYR A 6 5.27 11.86 6.18
C TYR A 6 4.10 12.68 6.73
N ARG A 7 3.40 13.39 5.86
CA ARG A 7 2.15 14.10 6.15
C ARG A 7 0.93 13.38 5.57
N PHE A 8 1.10 12.15 5.13
CA PHE A 8 0.05 11.35 4.50
C PHE A 8 -0.69 12.09 3.39
N PHE A 9 0.03 12.94 2.64
CA PHE A 9 -0.50 13.80 1.56
C PHE A 9 -1.64 14.72 2.00
N ASP A 10 -1.66 15.09 3.27
CA ASP A 10 -2.73 15.89 3.90
C ASP A 10 -4.11 15.19 3.89
N ALA A 11 -4.13 13.87 3.78
CA ALA A 11 -5.34 13.07 3.88
C ALA A 11 -5.92 13.10 5.31
N PRO A 12 -7.24 13.00 5.47
CA PRO A 12 -7.88 13.05 6.78
C PRO A 12 -7.56 11.84 7.67
N VAL A 13 -7.14 10.72 7.08
CA VAL A 13 -6.77 9.50 7.81
C VAL A 13 -5.41 9.01 7.35
N GLY A 14 -4.51 8.81 8.29
CA GLY A 14 -3.25 8.10 8.12
C GLY A 14 -3.31 6.76 8.85
N LEU A 15 -2.91 5.71 8.17
CA LEU A 15 -2.80 4.36 8.72
C LEU A 15 -1.33 3.97 8.81
N VAL A 16 -0.95 3.30 9.89
CA VAL A 16 0.34 2.63 10.02
C VAL A 16 0.09 1.13 10.01
N ILE A 17 0.70 0.45 9.07
CA ILE A 17 0.55 -0.98 8.87
C ILE A 17 1.73 -1.69 9.50
N THR A 18 1.43 -2.63 10.38
CA THR A 18 2.43 -3.42 11.11
C THR A 18 2.25 -4.90 10.87
N LEU A 19 3.30 -5.65 11.13
CA LEU A 19 3.31 -7.11 11.12
C LEU A 19 4.15 -7.59 12.32
N ASP A 20 3.69 -8.64 12.98
CA ASP A 20 4.45 -9.29 14.05
C ASP A 20 5.79 -9.80 13.51
N ARG A 21 6.90 -9.49 14.20
CA ARG A 21 8.27 -9.83 13.79
C ARG A 21 8.54 -11.32 13.75
N THR A 22 7.75 -12.12 14.44
CA THR A 22 7.87 -13.58 14.46
C THR A 22 7.26 -14.25 13.23
N MET A 23 6.49 -13.49 12.44
CA MET A 23 5.83 -14.01 11.26
C MET A 23 6.82 -14.26 10.11
N GLY A 24 6.62 -15.38 9.42
CA GLY A 24 7.41 -15.76 8.25
C GLY A 24 6.98 -15.07 6.95
N ALA A 25 7.66 -15.38 5.87
CA ALA A 25 7.45 -14.75 4.56
C ALA A 25 6.00 -14.84 4.05
N GLY A 26 5.26 -15.90 4.38
CA GLY A 26 3.85 -16.04 4.00
C GLY A 26 2.96 -14.91 4.53
N ALA A 27 3.24 -14.40 5.72
CA ALA A 27 2.45 -13.33 6.31
C ALA A 27 2.57 -11.98 5.54
N PHE A 28 3.68 -11.74 4.86
CA PHE A 28 3.80 -10.59 3.96
C PHE A 28 2.87 -10.71 2.75
N LEU A 29 2.70 -11.93 2.23
CA LEU A 29 1.76 -12.21 1.16
C LEU A 29 0.32 -12.00 1.63
N ASP A 30 -0.04 -12.53 2.79
CA ASP A 30 -1.36 -12.36 3.39
C ASP A 30 -1.67 -10.88 3.65
N LEU A 31 -0.68 -10.13 4.18
CA LEU A 31 -0.80 -8.70 4.39
C LEU A 31 -1.02 -7.95 3.07
N GLY A 32 -0.26 -8.30 2.01
CA GLY A 32 -0.44 -7.71 0.68
C GLY A 32 -1.83 -7.94 0.11
N MET A 33 -2.38 -9.16 0.29
CA MET A 33 -3.76 -9.48 -0.10
C MET A 33 -4.77 -8.67 0.73
N ALA A 34 -4.60 -8.59 2.04
CA ALA A 34 -5.48 -7.81 2.92
C ALA A 34 -5.48 -6.31 2.54
N LEU A 35 -4.31 -5.73 2.25
CA LEU A 35 -4.20 -4.35 1.80
C LEU A 35 -4.85 -4.12 0.44
N SER A 36 -4.77 -5.10 -0.47
CA SER A 36 -5.44 -5.03 -1.76
C SER A 36 -6.96 -5.00 -1.59
N TYR A 37 -7.52 -5.86 -0.75
CA TYR A 37 -8.96 -5.83 -0.42
C TYR A 37 -9.36 -4.53 0.27
N PHE A 38 -8.54 -4.01 1.16
CA PHE A 38 -8.78 -2.71 1.79
C PHE A 38 -8.88 -1.58 0.75
N CYS A 39 -7.94 -1.52 -0.20
CA CYS A 39 -7.95 -0.52 -1.27
C CYS A 39 -9.20 -0.65 -2.16
N LEU A 40 -9.60 -1.87 -2.51
CA LEU A 40 -10.81 -2.12 -3.29
C LEU A 40 -12.07 -1.69 -2.53
N ALA A 41 -12.17 -2.04 -1.25
CA ALA A 41 -13.28 -1.64 -0.40
C ALA A 41 -13.36 -0.11 -0.27
N ALA A 42 -12.23 0.57 -0.02
CA ALA A 42 -12.17 2.03 0.03
C ALA A 42 -12.69 2.64 -1.28
N SER A 43 -12.23 2.14 -2.43
CA SER A 43 -12.67 2.58 -3.74
C SER A 43 -14.18 2.39 -3.94
N ALA A 44 -14.75 1.26 -3.49
CA ALA A 44 -16.19 1.00 -3.56
C ALA A 44 -17.01 1.99 -2.73
N HIS A 45 -16.41 2.59 -1.70
CA HIS A 45 -17.00 3.64 -0.88
C HIS A 45 -16.66 5.08 -1.37
N GLY A 46 -16.11 5.24 -2.57
CA GLY A 46 -15.74 6.54 -3.12
C GLY A 46 -14.52 7.18 -2.45
N LEU A 47 -13.73 6.39 -1.74
CA LEU A 47 -12.49 6.82 -1.10
C LEU A 47 -11.28 6.45 -1.96
N ALA A 48 -10.20 7.20 -1.79
CA ALA A 48 -8.90 6.95 -2.40
C ALA A 48 -7.88 6.55 -1.34
N THR A 49 -6.94 5.72 -1.74
CA THR A 49 -5.83 5.25 -0.89
C THR A 49 -4.49 5.54 -1.56
N CYS A 50 -3.47 5.76 -0.74
CA CYS A 50 -2.10 5.87 -1.22
C CYS A 50 -1.14 5.19 -0.24
N GLY A 51 -0.49 4.10 -0.68
CA GLY A 51 0.51 3.39 0.10
C GLY A 51 1.80 4.21 0.23
N ILE A 52 2.40 4.23 1.40
CA ILE A 52 3.57 5.05 1.76
C ILE A 52 4.67 4.13 2.32
N GLY A 53 5.46 3.52 1.43
CA GLY A 53 6.60 2.69 1.84
C GLY A 53 7.68 3.48 2.59
N ALA A 54 7.82 4.77 2.30
CA ALA A 54 8.81 5.66 2.93
C ALA A 54 8.67 5.73 4.47
N LEU A 55 7.50 5.45 5.04
CA LEU A 55 7.29 5.49 6.49
C LEU A 55 8.16 4.45 7.21
N ALA A 56 8.40 3.30 6.61
CA ALA A 56 9.24 2.24 7.17
C ALA A 56 10.72 2.65 7.32
N ASN A 57 11.19 3.66 6.58
CA ASN A 57 12.56 4.18 6.73
C ASN A 57 12.80 4.88 8.08
N HIS A 58 11.74 5.21 8.79
CA HIS A 58 11.78 5.86 10.10
C HIS A 58 10.96 5.07 11.14
N ALA A 59 11.03 3.73 11.04
CA ALA A 59 10.24 2.82 11.87
C ALA A 59 10.39 3.09 13.37
N ASP A 60 11.63 3.32 13.84
CA ASP A 60 11.91 3.57 15.26
C ASP A 60 11.19 4.82 15.78
N LEU A 61 11.22 5.92 15.00
CA LEU A 61 10.51 7.15 15.35
C LEU A 61 8.99 6.96 15.37
N VAL A 62 8.47 6.20 14.40
CA VAL A 62 7.04 5.90 14.32
C VAL A 62 6.61 5.03 15.50
N GLN A 63 7.40 4.00 15.84
CA GLN A 63 7.14 3.12 17.00
C GLN A 63 7.13 3.90 18.30
N GLU A 64 8.14 4.75 18.52
CA GLU A 64 8.22 5.58 19.73
C GLU A 64 7.03 6.55 19.82
N HIS A 65 6.76 7.31 18.76
CA HIS A 65 5.71 8.34 18.77
C HIS A 65 4.31 7.75 18.94
N LEU A 66 4.02 6.63 18.32
CA LEU A 66 2.71 5.97 18.37
C LEU A 66 2.62 4.87 19.43
N GLN A 67 3.69 4.66 20.21
CA GLN A 67 3.76 3.62 21.25
C GLN A 67 3.44 2.23 20.71
N ILE A 68 3.89 1.93 19.48
CA ILE A 68 3.70 0.62 18.85
C ILE A 68 4.64 -0.38 19.54
N PRO A 69 4.15 -1.57 19.94
CA PRO A 69 4.98 -2.59 20.56
C PRO A 69 6.20 -2.98 19.73
N GLN A 70 7.32 -3.30 20.40
CA GLN A 70 8.59 -3.62 19.75
C GLN A 70 8.56 -4.94 18.94
N ASP A 71 7.64 -5.83 19.25
CA ASP A 71 7.37 -7.06 18.49
C ASP A 71 6.64 -6.81 17.18
N GLN A 72 6.14 -5.60 16.96
CA GLN A 72 5.52 -5.17 15.72
C GLN A 72 6.54 -4.49 14.80
N MET A 73 6.63 -4.95 13.56
CA MET A 73 7.45 -4.36 12.51
C MET A 73 6.59 -3.38 11.68
N ILE A 74 7.06 -2.15 11.52
CA ILE A 74 6.41 -1.19 10.61
C ILE A 74 6.67 -1.63 9.17
N ILE A 75 5.61 -1.87 8.41
CA ILE A 75 5.69 -2.28 7.01
C ILE A 75 5.55 -1.08 6.08
N CYS A 76 4.50 -0.28 6.28
CA CYS A 76 4.27 0.93 5.49
C CYS A 76 3.25 1.83 6.18
N GLY A 77 3.06 3.01 5.64
CA GLY A 77 1.90 3.85 5.89
C GLY A 77 0.88 3.74 4.76
N MET A 78 -0.32 4.22 5.00
CA MET A 78 -1.34 4.40 3.97
C MET A 78 -2.18 5.64 4.27
N ALA A 79 -2.26 6.55 3.31
CA ALA A 79 -3.19 7.67 3.33
C ALA A 79 -4.57 7.19 2.85
N LEU A 80 -5.64 7.63 3.51
CA LEU A 80 -7.02 7.36 3.14
C LEU A 80 -7.82 8.66 3.16
N GLY A 81 -8.50 8.95 2.08
CA GLY A 81 -9.27 10.19 1.93
C GLY A 81 -9.99 10.27 0.59
N TYR A 82 -10.20 11.49 0.12
CA TYR A 82 -10.81 11.73 -1.18
C TYR A 82 -9.77 12.16 -2.20
N GLU A 83 -9.89 11.65 -3.44
CA GLU A 83 -8.98 12.00 -4.51
C GLU A 83 -9.11 13.48 -4.88
N ASN A 84 -7.97 14.17 -4.92
CA ASN A 84 -7.91 15.51 -5.51
C ASN A 84 -7.78 15.42 -7.04
N HIS A 85 -8.91 15.42 -7.75
CA HIS A 85 -8.93 15.35 -9.22
C HIS A 85 -8.24 16.53 -9.91
N GLY A 86 -8.03 17.65 -9.20
CA GLY A 86 -7.29 18.81 -9.71
C GLY A 86 -5.78 18.64 -9.70
N ALA A 87 -5.24 17.71 -8.93
CA ALA A 87 -3.82 17.49 -8.82
C ALA A 87 -3.26 16.79 -10.09
N LEU A 88 -2.20 17.36 -10.66
CA LEU A 88 -1.58 16.82 -11.88
C LEU A 88 -1.11 15.38 -11.70
N VAL A 89 -0.59 15.02 -10.52
CA VAL A 89 -0.11 13.67 -10.22
C VAL A 89 -1.22 12.62 -10.34
N ASN A 90 -2.46 12.95 -10.07
CA ASN A 90 -3.59 12.03 -10.16
C ASN A 90 -4.11 11.85 -11.58
N LYS A 91 -3.65 12.67 -12.52
CA LYS A 91 -3.98 12.53 -13.96
C LYS A 91 -3.09 11.51 -14.68
N TRP A 92 -1.99 11.13 -14.06
CA TRP A 92 -1.05 10.18 -14.65
C TRP A 92 -1.53 8.75 -14.43
N ARG A 93 -1.49 7.97 -15.50
CA ARG A 93 -1.76 6.53 -15.45
C ARG A 93 -0.48 5.78 -15.80
N THR A 94 -0.06 4.88 -14.95
CA THR A 94 1.06 4.00 -15.21
C THR A 94 0.64 2.91 -16.20
N THR A 95 1.53 2.58 -17.12
CA THR A 95 1.34 1.42 -18.01
C THR A 95 1.45 0.12 -17.21
N ARG A 96 0.89 -0.93 -17.77
CA ARG A 96 1.03 -2.31 -17.26
C ARG A 96 1.69 -3.15 -18.36
N ALA A 97 2.51 -4.11 -17.95
CA ALA A 97 3.02 -5.11 -18.88
C ALA A 97 1.87 -5.99 -19.38
N ASP A 98 1.97 -6.42 -20.65
CA ASP A 98 1.05 -7.39 -21.20
C ASP A 98 1.22 -8.74 -20.48
N CYS A 99 0.17 -9.56 -20.47
CA CYS A 99 0.12 -10.79 -19.68
C CYS A 99 1.26 -11.77 -20.04
N ASP A 100 1.60 -11.87 -21.33
CA ASP A 100 2.66 -12.71 -21.86
C ASP A 100 4.08 -12.30 -21.43
N ALA A 101 4.25 -11.07 -20.93
CA ALA A 101 5.53 -10.59 -20.41
C ALA A 101 5.88 -11.17 -19.01
N TYR A 102 4.93 -11.70 -18.28
CA TYR A 102 5.13 -12.21 -16.92
C TYR A 102 4.40 -13.52 -16.60
N ALA A 103 3.56 -14.02 -17.49
CA ALA A 103 2.83 -15.26 -17.32
C ALA A 103 3.11 -16.23 -18.49
N TYR A 104 3.30 -17.48 -18.14
CA TYR A 104 3.41 -18.56 -19.12
C TYR A 104 2.24 -19.53 -18.91
N PHE A 105 1.53 -19.81 -19.99
CA PHE A 105 0.37 -20.70 -20.00
C PHE A 105 0.73 -22.02 -20.68
N SER A 106 0.35 -23.14 -20.06
CA SER A 106 0.52 -24.48 -20.63
C SER A 106 -0.72 -25.34 -20.36
N GLY A 107 -0.94 -26.35 -21.24
CA GLY A 107 -2.09 -27.26 -21.11
C GLY A 107 -3.40 -26.68 -21.64
N PHE A 108 -3.37 -25.62 -22.43
CA PHE A 108 -4.52 -25.06 -23.13
C PHE A 108 -4.40 -25.41 -24.63
N ASP A 109 -5.52 -25.88 -25.24
CA ASP A 109 -5.56 -26.28 -26.66
C ASP A 109 -5.72 -25.08 -27.60
N ALA A 110 -5.99 -23.87 -27.07
CA ALA A 110 -6.11 -22.63 -27.83
C ALA A 110 -5.43 -21.46 -27.07
N PRO A 111 -4.94 -20.43 -27.77
CA PRO A 111 -4.49 -19.23 -27.12
C PRO A 111 -5.67 -18.56 -26.39
N LEU A 112 -5.39 -18.10 -25.15
CA LEU A 112 -6.34 -17.37 -24.31
C LEU A 112 -6.56 -15.97 -24.83
#